data_5b112c5b8add38487dae9d08ab85589e
#
_entry.id   5b112c5b8add38487dae9d08ab85589e
#
_cell.length_a   1.000
_cell.length_b   1.000
_cell.length_c   1.000
_cell.angle_alpha   90.00
_cell.angle_beta   90.00
_cell.angle_gamma   90.00
#
_symmetry.space_group_name_H-M   'P 1'
#
loop_
_entity.id
_entity.type
_entity.pdbx_description
1 polymer ?
#
loop_
_entity_poly.entity_id
_entity_poly.type
_entity_poly.pdbx_seq_one_letter_code
_entity_poly.pdbx_strand_id
1 'polypeptide(L)'
;MANKRFAVFDSDSHVVEPPELWSKYLDPDFRTLGKFALWREEGKLGSYLKVNGKVFRDTMNSNIPRHAIWRPGMTWDKVGELDADTRHAATAGASNAEARLRDMDAMGIDQALLYPTWFAEGFHLVEDPDVAYALARAYNDWIADFCKAAPDRLFAASMVPLQNIDFAVEELRRTAKIPCFRAAFIRPMFLEGHYFTHPIYDPLWAELEKLGTTCAVHPAEIGRAHV
;
A
#
# COMPACT_ATOMS: atom_id res chain seq x y z
N MET A 1 -2.50 -13.86 27.43
CA MET A 1 -3.18 -12.74 26.76
C MET A 1 -4.00 -12.02 27.81
N ALA A 2 -3.86 -10.69 27.90
CA ALA A 2 -4.74 -9.90 28.76
C ALA A 2 -6.18 -10.05 28.26
N ASN A 3 -7.11 -10.25 29.18
CA ASN A 3 -8.53 -10.43 28.86
C ASN A 3 -9.10 -9.06 28.47
N LYS A 4 -8.92 -8.65 27.19
CA LYS A 4 -9.42 -7.38 26.69
C LYS A 4 -10.95 -7.45 26.55
N ARG A 5 -11.61 -6.33 26.92
CA ARG A 5 -13.08 -6.24 26.95
C ARG A 5 -13.71 -5.72 25.66
N PHE A 6 -12.91 -5.47 24.62
CA PHE A 6 -13.36 -4.91 23.34
C PHE A 6 -12.50 -5.44 22.18
N ALA A 7 -13.08 -5.43 20.99
CA ALA A 7 -12.36 -5.74 19.76
C ALA A 7 -11.52 -4.53 19.32
N VAL A 8 -10.34 -4.80 18.77
CA VAL A 8 -9.41 -3.78 18.23
C VAL A 8 -9.32 -3.95 16.74
N PHE A 9 -9.66 -2.88 16.01
CA PHE A 9 -9.48 -2.77 14.57
C PHE A 9 -8.35 -1.79 14.29
N ASP A 10 -7.27 -2.26 13.65
CA ASP A 10 -6.20 -1.42 13.14
C ASP A 10 -6.57 -0.94 11.73
N SER A 11 -6.91 0.35 11.62
CA SER A 11 -7.36 0.95 10.36
C SER A 11 -6.24 1.49 9.48
N ASP A 12 -4.98 1.39 9.91
CA ASP A 12 -3.83 1.97 9.23
C ASP A 12 -2.60 1.05 9.34
N SER A 13 -2.77 -0.19 8.91
CA SER A 13 -1.73 -1.21 8.93
C SER A 13 -1.09 -1.35 7.56
N HIS A 14 0.24 -1.48 7.48
CA HIS A 14 0.96 -1.54 6.22
C HIS A 14 1.56 -2.91 5.94
N VAL A 15 1.64 -3.26 4.64
CA VAL A 15 2.45 -4.36 4.12
C VAL A 15 3.66 -3.80 3.38
N VAL A 16 4.74 -4.59 3.28
CA VAL A 16 5.88 -4.28 2.42
C VAL A 16 5.84 -5.25 1.24
N GLU A 17 5.68 -4.71 0.06
CA GLU A 17 5.54 -5.48 -1.18
C GLU A 17 6.83 -6.25 -1.47
N PRO A 18 6.77 -7.59 -1.51
CA PRO A 18 7.95 -8.39 -1.82
C PRO A 18 8.25 -8.38 -3.32
N PRO A 19 9.53 -8.52 -3.74
CA PRO A 19 9.90 -8.53 -5.16
C PRO A 19 9.19 -9.61 -5.99
N GLU A 20 8.87 -10.74 -5.37
CA GLU A 20 8.19 -11.88 -5.99
C GLU A 20 6.76 -11.56 -6.43
N LEU A 21 6.13 -10.54 -5.84
CA LEU A 21 4.81 -10.08 -6.22
C LEU A 21 4.74 -9.85 -7.73
N TRP A 22 5.66 -9.05 -8.26
CA TRP A 22 5.66 -8.65 -9.67
C TRP A 22 5.92 -9.83 -10.61
N SER A 23 6.82 -10.74 -10.25
CA SER A 23 7.10 -11.92 -11.07
C SER A 23 5.94 -12.92 -11.11
N LYS A 24 5.12 -12.96 -10.04
CA LYS A 24 4.02 -13.92 -9.89
C LYS A 24 2.67 -13.38 -10.39
N TYR A 25 2.36 -12.11 -10.11
CA TYR A 25 1.04 -11.55 -10.34
C TYR A 25 0.97 -10.57 -11.50
N LEU A 26 2.09 -9.92 -11.88
CA LEU A 26 2.09 -9.01 -13.02
C LEU A 26 2.02 -9.82 -14.31
N ASP A 27 1.09 -9.41 -15.18
CA ASP A 27 0.95 -9.97 -16.52
C ASP A 27 2.32 -9.99 -17.23
N PRO A 28 2.73 -11.14 -17.81
CA PRO A 28 4.02 -11.27 -18.49
C PRO A 28 4.30 -10.19 -19.54
N ASP A 29 3.29 -9.73 -20.25
CA ASP A 29 3.43 -8.70 -21.29
C ASP A 29 3.81 -7.33 -20.71
N PHE A 30 3.46 -7.08 -19.46
CA PHE A 30 3.77 -5.84 -18.75
C PHE A 30 5.04 -5.89 -17.87
N ARG A 31 5.73 -7.03 -17.74
CA ARG A 31 6.86 -7.16 -16.80
C ARG A 31 8.01 -6.19 -17.09
N THR A 32 8.37 -6.01 -18.36
CA THR A 32 9.45 -5.09 -18.75
C THR A 32 9.03 -3.64 -18.52
N LEU A 33 7.85 -3.26 -18.96
CA LEU A 33 7.31 -1.90 -18.81
C LEU A 33 7.04 -1.59 -17.34
N GLY A 34 6.49 -2.51 -16.57
CA GLY A 34 6.25 -2.35 -15.14
C GLY A 34 7.54 -2.13 -14.35
N LYS A 35 8.61 -2.87 -14.68
CA LYS A 35 9.94 -2.65 -14.08
C LYS A 35 10.53 -1.29 -14.44
N PHE A 36 10.26 -0.77 -15.61
CA PHE A 36 10.65 0.58 -15.99
C PHE A 36 9.80 1.64 -15.27
N ALA A 37 8.47 1.43 -15.23
CA ALA A 37 7.51 2.38 -14.71
C ALA A 37 7.60 2.56 -13.18
N LEU A 38 7.73 1.45 -12.43
CA LEU A 38 7.81 1.49 -10.98
C LEU A 38 8.54 0.25 -10.44
N TRP A 39 9.71 0.45 -9.84
CA TRP A 39 10.52 -0.64 -9.31
C TRP A 39 11.32 -0.24 -8.08
N ARG A 40 11.29 -1.11 -7.06
CA ARG A 40 12.20 -1.01 -5.93
C ARG A 40 13.45 -1.81 -6.22
N GLU A 41 14.61 -1.18 -6.10
CA GLU A 41 15.92 -1.80 -6.34
C GLU A 41 16.76 -1.77 -5.06
N GLU A 42 17.38 -2.91 -4.74
CA GLU A 42 18.31 -3.01 -3.63
C GLU A 42 19.69 -2.52 -4.07
N GLY A 43 20.25 -1.57 -3.35
CA GLY A 43 21.58 -1.01 -3.60
C GLY A 43 22.53 -1.20 -2.42
N LYS A 44 23.80 -0.83 -2.60
CA LYS A 44 24.83 -0.94 -1.55
C LYS A 44 24.55 -0.06 -0.32
N LEU A 45 23.77 0.99 -0.48
CA LEU A 45 23.45 1.97 0.57
C LEU A 45 21.98 1.90 1.03
N GLY A 46 21.29 0.82 0.70
CA GLY A 46 19.87 0.63 0.97
C GLY A 46 19.04 0.49 -0.30
N SER A 47 17.73 0.35 -0.15
CA SER A 47 16.82 0.28 -1.27
C SER A 47 16.41 1.66 -1.76
N TYR A 48 16.16 1.78 -3.06
CA TYR A 48 15.64 2.99 -3.67
C TYR A 48 14.53 2.68 -4.69
N LEU A 49 13.64 3.63 -4.87
CA LEU A 49 12.54 3.52 -5.80
C LEU A 49 12.92 4.16 -7.13
N LYS A 50 12.68 3.44 -8.22
CA LYS A 50 12.74 3.96 -9.59
C LYS A 50 11.31 4.18 -10.10
N VAL A 51 11.08 5.34 -10.69
CA VAL A 51 9.82 5.69 -11.34
C VAL A 51 10.14 6.21 -12.75
N ASN A 52 9.48 5.66 -13.77
CA ASN A 52 9.71 5.98 -15.19
C ASN A 52 11.21 5.98 -15.55
N GLY A 53 11.92 4.95 -15.07
CA GLY A 53 13.35 4.74 -15.31
C GLY A 53 14.30 5.67 -14.52
N LYS A 54 13.81 6.59 -13.71
CA LYS A 54 14.61 7.53 -12.91
C LYS A 54 14.57 7.15 -11.43
N VAL A 55 15.68 7.38 -10.73
CA VAL A 55 15.68 7.22 -9.26
C VAL A 55 14.76 8.27 -8.65
N PHE A 56 13.69 7.78 -8.02
CA PHE A 56 12.84 8.60 -7.20
C PHE A 56 13.50 8.78 -5.84
N ARG A 57 13.39 9.97 -5.27
CA ARG A 57 14.10 10.34 -4.05
C ARG A 57 13.84 9.32 -2.94
N ASP A 58 14.92 8.82 -2.36
CA ASP A 58 14.90 7.90 -1.26
C ASP A 58 14.29 8.56 -0.02
N THR A 59 13.06 8.20 0.28
CA THR A 59 12.36 8.64 1.49
C THR A 59 12.65 7.74 2.68
N MET A 60 13.22 6.56 2.44
CA MET A 60 13.51 5.55 3.46
C MET A 60 14.80 5.81 4.24
N ASN A 61 15.70 6.65 3.71
CA ASN A 61 16.99 6.98 4.34
C ASN A 61 16.94 8.21 5.28
N SER A 62 15.79 8.65 5.71
CA SER A 62 15.76 9.71 6.71
C SER A 62 16.06 9.14 8.10
N ASN A 63 17.06 9.68 8.76
CA ASN A 63 17.42 9.37 10.16
C ASN A 63 16.33 9.80 11.18
N ILE A 64 15.10 9.96 10.72
CA ILE A 64 13.99 10.44 11.54
C ILE A 64 13.30 9.24 12.19
N PRO A 65 13.11 9.21 13.51
CA PRO A 65 12.47 8.10 14.23
C PRO A 65 11.07 7.71 13.71
N ARG A 66 10.34 8.66 13.11
CA ARG A 66 9.01 8.42 12.51
C ARG A 66 9.00 7.38 11.37
N HIS A 67 10.15 7.08 10.77
CA HIS A 67 10.28 6.06 9.73
C HIS A 67 10.64 4.67 10.28
N ALA A 68 10.69 4.51 11.60
CA ALA A 68 10.89 3.20 12.20
C ALA A 68 9.69 2.29 11.93
N ILE A 69 9.97 1.05 11.55
CA ILE A 69 8.95 0.01 11.40
C ILE A 69 8.59 -0.52 12.78
N TRP A 70 7.33 -0.35 13.16
CA TRP A 70 6.82 -0.79 14.44
C TRP A 70 6.74 -2.31 14.56
N ARG A 71 7.05 -2.83 15.74
CA ARG A 71 7.06 -4.26 16.08
C ARG A 71 6.37 -4.48 17.41
N PRO A 72 5.89 -5.70 17.70
CA PRO A 72 5.36 -6.04 19.02
C PRO A 72 6.34 -5.66 20.14
N GLY A 73 5.85 -4.92 21.14
CA GLY A 73 6.65 -4.46 22.29
C GLY A 73 7.52 -3.22 22.04
N MET A 74 7.45 -2.62 20.86
CA MET A 74 8.14 -1.35 20.59
C MET A 74 7.38 -0.17 21.23
N THR A 75 8.13 0.81 21.74
CA THR A 75 7.64 2.06 22.31
C THR A 75 8.49 3.23 21.78
N TRP A 76 7.97 4.45 21.83
CA TRP A 76 8.68 5.63 21.30
C TRP A 76 10.07 5.86 21.90
N ASP A 77 10.24 5.63 23.20
CA ASP A 77 11.51 5.73 23.90
C ASP A 77 12.54 4.73 23.36
N LYS A 78 12.09 3.51 22.95
CA LYS A 78 12.96 2.48 22.39
C LYS A 78 13.34 2.71 20.93
N VAL A 79 12.55 3.47 20.17
CA VAL A 79 12.84 3.74 18.74
C VAL A 79 14.18 4.43 18.56
N GLY A 80 14.53 5.36 19.45
CA GLY A 80 15.80 6.10 19.41
C GLY A 80 17.04 5.24 19.72
N GLU A 81 16.87 4.09 20.36
CA GLU A 81 17.93 3.17 20.74
C GLU A 81 18.27 2.17 19.61
N LEU A 82 17.43 2.07 18.59
CA LEU A 82 17.63 1.15 17.47
C LEU A 82 18.72 1.70 16.53
N ASP A 83 19.62 0.82 16.09
CA ASP A 83 20.48 1.10 14.96
C ASP A 83 19.67 1.27 13.64
N ALA A 84 20.30 1.87 12.62
CA ALA A 84 19.60 2.18 11.37
C ALA A 84 19.02 0.92 10.68
N ASP A 85 19.80 -0.17 10.64
CA ASP A 85 19.39 -1.40 9.96
C ASP A 85 18.20 -2.04 10.69
N THR A 86 18.27 -2.11 12.01
CA THR A 86 17.19 -2.65 12.85
C THR A 86 15.93 -1.78 12.78
N ARG A 87 16.10 -0.46 12.70
CA ARG A 87 14.99 0.50 12.64
C ARG A 87 14.16 0.35 11.38
N HIS A 88 14.80 0.11 10.24
CA HIS A 88 14.15 0.01 8.93
C HIS A 88 13.87 -1.42 8.47
N ALA A 89 14.35 -2.42 9.19
CA ALA A 89 14.08 -3.81 8.84
C ALA A 89 12.62 -4.15 9.09
N ALA A 90 11.91 -4.50 8.03
CA ALA A 90 10.56 -5.02 8.14
C ALA A 90 10.54 -6.36 8.89
N THR A 91 9.52 -6.59 9.71
CA THR A 91 9.26 -7.91 10.28
C THR A 91 8.76 -8.86 9.19
N ALA A 92 8.85 -10.17 9.42
CA ALA A 92 8.26 -11.15 8.50
C ALA A 92 6.76 -10.91 8.27
N GLY A 93 6.04 -10.36 9.25
CA GLY A 93 4.64 -9.98 9.14
C GLY A 93 4.34 -8.87 8.13
N ALA A 94 5.37 -8.16 7.65
CA ALA A 94 5.18 -7.15 6.61
C ALA A 94 4.83 -7.75 5.23
N SER A 95 5.28 -8.98 4.93
CA SER A 95 5.06 -9.66 3.64
C SER A 95 4.56 -11.10 3.74
N ASN A 96 4.46 -11.64 4.96
CA ASN A 96 3.96 -12.99 5.22
C ASN A 96 2.72 -12.93 6.13
N ALA A 97 1.61 -13.47 5.66
CA ALA A 97 0.31 -13.35 6.34
C ALA A 97 0.26 -14.11 7.67
N GLU A 98 0.87 -15.30 7.77
CA GLU A 98 0.89 -16.06 9.02
C GLU A 98 1.75 -15.37 10.09
N ALA A 99 2.88 -14.79 9.68
CA ALA A 99 3.70 -13.97 10.58
C ALA A 99 2.94 -12.72 11.02
N ARG A 100 2.19 -12.07 10.12
CA ARG A 100 1.32 -10.93 10.42
C ARG A 100 0.29 -11.28 11.50
N LEU A 101 -0.35 -12.42 11.38
CA LEU A 101 -1.34 -12.85 12.38
C LEU A 101 -0.71 -13.06 13.76
N ARG A 102 0.52 -13.60 13.83
CA ARG A 102 1.24 -13.73 15.12
C ARG A 102 1.59 -12.36 15.71
N ASP A 103 2.02 -11.41 14.88
CA ASP A 103 2.30 -10.04 15.31
C ASP A 103 1.03 -9.33 15.83
N MET A 104 -0.09 -9.48 15.11
CA MET A 104 -1.40 -8.97 15.55
C MET A 104 -1.84 -9.56 16.88
N ASP A 105 -1.69 -10.88 17.05
CA ASP A 105 -2.00 -11.56 18.31
C ASP A 105 -1.14 -11.04 19.48
N ALA A 106 0.15 -10.82 19.24
CA ALA A 106 1.07 -10.28 20.23
C ALA A 106 0.73 -8.83 20.62
N MET A 107 0.23 -8.03 19.67
CA MET A 107 -0.20 -6.65 19.89
C MET A 107 -1.65 -6.53 20.38
N GLY A 108 -2.41 -7.62 20.35
CA GLY A 108 -3.83 -7.62 20.73
C GLY A 108 -4.74 -7.00 19.67
N ILE A 109 -4.37 -7.02 18.40
CA ILE A 109 -5.16 -6.55 17.26
C ILE A 109 -6.02 -7.69 16.72
N ASP A 110 -7.33 -7.48 16.66
CA ASP A 110 -8.27 -8.51 16.16
C ASP A 110 -8.37 -8.49 14.64
N GLN A 111 -8.45 -7.29 14.07
CA GLN A 111 -8.64 -7.05 12.64
C GLN A 111 -7.72 -5.92 12.16
N ALA A 112 -7.27 -5.97 10.91
CA ALA A 112 -6.44 -4.94 10.30
C ALA A 112 -6.89 -4.64 8.87
N LEU A 113 -6.86 -3.36 8.50
CA LEU A 113 -6.97 -2.89 7.13
C LEU A 113 -5.57 -2.59 6.61
N LEU A 114 -5.16 -3.31 5.55
CA LEU A 114 -3.82 -3.30 5.01
C LEU A 114 -3.68 -2.33 3.85
N TYR A 115 -2.62 -1.53 3.90
CA TYR A 115 -2.23 -0.56 2.88
C TYR A 115 -0.89 -0.90 2.26
N PRO A 116 -0.65 -0.49 1.00
CA PRO A 116 0.68 -0.56 0.40
C PRO A 116 1.66 0.39 1.11
N THR A 117 2.96 0.09 1.03
CA THR A 117 4.03 0.97 1.53
C THR A 117 4.73 1.68 0.38
N TRP A 118 5.82 1.10 -0.16
CA TRP A 118 6.60 1.77 -1.20
C TRP A 118 5.87 1.86 -2.55
N PHE A 119 4.95 0.93 -2.82
CA PHE A 119 4.13 0.99 -4.02
C PHE A 119 3.25 2.25 -4.04
N ALA A 120 2.66 2.60 -2.91
CA ALA A 120 1.86 3.82 -2.78
C ALA A 120 2.66 5.11 -3.03
N GLU A 121 3.98 5.10 -2.73
CA GLU A 121 4.82 6.30 -2.89
C GLU A 121 5.04 6.68 -4.35
N GLY A 122 5.28 5.71 -5.22
CA GLY A 122 5.61 5.97 -6.62
C GLY A 122 4.48 5.73 -7.62
N PHE A 123 3.45 4.99 -7.25
CA PHE A 123 2.42 4.52 -8.17
C PHE A 123 1.71 5.64 -8.94
N HIS A 124 1.43 6.75 -8.27
CA HIS A 124 0.77 7.91 -8.88
C HIS A 124 1.62 8.63 -9.94
N LEU A 125 2.93 8.37 -9.96
CA LEU A 125 3.87 8.95 -10.93
C LEU A 125 4.07 8.07 -12.17
N VAL A 126 3.49 6.89 -12.22
CA VAL A 126 3.51 6.04 -13.42
C VAL A 126 2.77 6.76 -14.54
N GLU A 127 3.47 7.05 -15.63
CA GLU A 127 2.94 7.87 -16.72
C GLU A 127 2.05 7.09 -17.68
N ASP A 128 2.34 5.80 -17.91
CA ASP A 128 1.58 4.95 -18.80
C ASP A 128 0.35 4.36 -18.07
N PRO A 129 -0.89 4.71 -18.46
CA PRO A 129 -2.10 4.24 -17.79
C PRO A 129 -2.34 2.73 -17.92
N ASP A 130 -1.94 2.09 -19.02
CA ASP A 130 -2.08 0.65 -19.19
C ASP A 130 -1.14 -0.10 -18.25
N VAL A 131 0.10 0.40 -18.10
CA VAL A 131 1.07 -0.13 -17.15
C VAL A 131 0.61 0.11 -15.70
N ALA A 132 0.08 1.29 -15.39
CA ALA A 132 -0.48 1.58 -14.08
C ALA A 132 -1.64 0.63 -13.74
N TYR A 133 -2.51 0.36 -14.70
CA TYR A 133 -3.61 -0.59 -14.54
C TYR A 133 -3.10 -2.02 -14.27
N ALA A 134 -2.14 -2.48 -15.06
CA ALA A 134 -1.54 -3.81 -14.83
C ALA A 134 -0.86 -3.93 -13.47
N LEU A 135 -0.14 -2.91 -13.03
CA LEU A 135 0.51 -2.87 -11.71
C LEU A 135 -0.52 -2.86 -10.57
N ALA A 136 -1.59 -2.06 -10.68
CA ALA A 136 -2.67 -2.03 -9.68
C ALA A 136 -3.33 -3.41 -9.53
N ARG A 137 -3.65 -4.07 -10.63
CA ARG A 137 -4.22 -5.43 -10.63
C ARG A 137 -3.28 -6.44 -9.97
N ALA A 138 -2.00 -6.41 -10.32
CA ALA A 138 -1.00 -7.31 -9.74
C ALA A 138 -0.91 -7.15 -8.22
N TYR A 139 -0.87 -5.91 -7.73
CA TYR A 139 -0.90 -5.63 -6.30
C TYR A 139 -2.19 -6.13 -5.64
N ASN A 140 -3.35 -5.81 -6.24
CA ASN A 140 -4.65 -6.18 -5.68
C ASN A 140 -4.82 -7.71 -5.63
N ASP A 141 -4.37 -8.44 -6.65
CA ASP A 141 -4.42 -9.91 -6.65
C ASP A 141 -3.51 -10.51 -5.57
N TRP A 142 -2.31 -9.95 -5.38
CA TRP A 142 -1.39 -10.37 -4.33
C TRP A 142 -1.95 -10.13 -2.93
N ILE A 143 -2.46 -8.93 -2.65
CA ILE A 143 -2.98 -8.63 -1.32
C ILE A 143 -4.28 -9.39 -1.01
N ALA A 144 -5.07 -9.69 -2.04
CA ALA A 144 -6.22 -10.56 -1.88
C ALA A 144 -5.81 -11.98 -1.46
N ASP A 145 -4.75 -12.52 -2.08
CA ASP A 145 -4.19 -13.82 -1.68
C ASP A 145 -3.61 -13.79 -0.26
N PHE A 146 -2.94 -12.70 0.11
CA PHE A 146 -2.45 -12.48 1.47
C PHE A 146 -3.59 -12.53 2.51
N CYS A 147 -4.70 -11.87 2.23
CA CYS A 147 -5.85 -11.82 3.13
C CYS A 147 -6.58 -13.16 3.29
N LYS A 148 -6.40 -14.11 2.36
CA LYS A 148 -7.01 -15.47 2.46
C LYS A 148 -6.55 -16.26 3.69
N ALA A 149 -5.41 -15.92 4.26
CA ALA A 149 -4.91 -16.58 5.47
C ALA A 149 -5.85 -16.40 6.69
N ALA A 150 -6.57 -15.28 6.75
CA ALA A 150 -7.57 -15.02 7.79
C ALA A 150 -8.63 -14.03 7.28
N PRO A 151 -9.64 -14.50 6.52
CA PRO A 151 -10.64 -13.64 5.86
C PRO A 151 -11.45 -12.76 6.81
N ASP A 152 -11.57 -13.16 8.07
CA ASP A 152 -12.30 -12.42 9.10
C ASP A 152 -11.42 -11.42 9.86
N ARG A 153 -10.11 -11.39 9.59
CA ARG A 153 -9.13 -10.58 10.32
C ARG A 153 -8.32 -9.64 9.42
N LEU A 154 -8.04 -10.07 8.19
CA LEU A 154 -7.20 -9.32 7.25
C LEU A 154 -8.07 -8.74 6.14
N PHE A 155 -8.09 -7.43 6.06
CA PHE A 155 -8.76 -6.66 5.03
C PHE A 155 -7.75 -5.79 4.28
N ALA A 156 -8.09 -5.33 3.10
CA ALA A 156 -7.20 -4.51 2.29
C ALA A 156 -7.91 -3.29 1.69
N ALA A 157 -7.15 -2.23 1.48
CA ALA A 157 -7.52 -1.14 0.60
C ALA A 157 -7.03 -1.48 -0.83
N SER A 158 -7.92 -1.43 -1.81
CA SER A 158 -7.56 -1.68 -3.21
C SER A 158 -6.84 -0.47 -3.81
N MET A 159 -5.80 -0.73 -4.59
CA MET A 159 -5.16 0.29 -5.42
C MET A 159 -5.99 0.52 -6.69
N VAL A 160 -6.31 1.78 -6.97
CA VAL A 160 -7.05 2.18 -8.18
C VAL A 160 -6.18 3.08 -9.05
N PRO A 161 -6.05 2.79 -10.37
CA PRO A 161 -5.15 3.52 -11.26
C PRO A 161 -5.79 4.84 -11.73
N LEU A 162 -5.59 5.92 -10.99
CA LEU A 162 -6.16 7.24 -11.29
C LEU A 162 -5.59 7.89 -12.57
N GLN A 163 -4.56 7.31 -13.16
CA GLN A 163 -4.00 7.70 -14.46
C GLN A 163 -5.03 7.56 -15.60
N ASN A 164 -6.03 6.71 -15.41
CA ASN A 164 -7.20 6.60 -16.29
C ASN A 164 -8.44 6.27 -15.45
N ILE A 165 -9.43 7.14 -15.49
CA ILE A 165 -10.63 7.01 -14.63
C ILE A 165 -11.49 5.81 -15.02
N ASP A 166 -11.55 5.44 -16.28
CA ASP A 166 -12.29 4.24 -16.71
C ASP A 166 -11.63 2.97 -16.15
N PHE A 167 -10.30 2.89 -16.16
CA PHE A 167 -9.55 1.79 -15.54
C PHE A 167 -9.71 1.79 -14.02
N ALA A 168 -9.74 2.97 -13.39
CA ALA A 168 -9.98 3.08 -11.95
C ALA A 168 -11.35 2.53 -11.57
N VAL A 169 -12.39 2.89 -12.33
CA VAL A 169 -13.76 2.40 -12.13
C VAL A 169 -13.87 0.90 -12.38
N GLU A 170 -13.22 0.39 -13.43
CA GLU A 170 -13.18 -1.04 -13.74
C GLU A 170 -12.54 -1.84 -12.63
N GLU A 171 -11.38 -1.41 -12.13
CA GLU A 171 -10.66 -2.08 -11.06
C GLU A 171 -11.43 -2.02 -9.73
N LEU A 172 -12.06 -0.88 -9.45
CA LEU A 172 -12.93 -0.74 -8.29
C LEU A 172 -14.09 -1.75 -8.33
N ARG A 173 -14.75 -1.90 -9.48
CA ARG A 173 -15.82 -2.90 -9.68
C ARG A 173 -15.31 -4.34 -9.53
N ARG A 174 -14.09 -4.60 -9.96
CA ARG A 174 -13.47 -5.91 -9.85
C ARG A 174 -13.18 -6.25 -8.38
N THR A 175 -12.51 -5.34 -7.69
CA THR A 175 -12.10 -5.54 -6.28
C THR A 175 -13.28 -5.56 -5.32
N ALA A 176 -14.33 -4.78 -5.56
CA ALA A 176 -15.56 -4.81 -4.76
C ALA A 176 -16.25 -6.18 -4.68
N LYS A 177 -15.95 -7.09 -5.62
CA LYS A 177 -16.46 -8.48 -5.61
C LYS A 177 -15.62 -9.42 -4.73
N ILE A 178 -14.47 -8.98 -4.26
CA ILE A 178 -13.53 -9.77 -3.47
C ILE A 178 -13.71 -9.38 -1.99
N PRO A 179 -14.10 -10.30 -1.11
CA PRO A 179 -14.55 -9.97 0.25
C PRO A 179 -13.55 -9.26 1.15
N CYS A 180 -12.23 -9.39 0.89
CA CYS A 180 -11.21 -8.73 1.72
C CYS A 180 -11.10 -7.22 1.48
N PHE A 181 -11.52 -6.71 0.31
CA PHE A 181 -11.45 -5.27 0.05
C PHE A 181 -12.57 -4.53 0.76
N ARG A 182 -12.19 -3.60 1.64
CA ARG A 182 -13.10 -2.75 2.44
C ARG A 182 -12.97 -1.28 2.11
N ALA A 183 -11.93 -0.91 1.37
CA ALA A 183 -11.68 0.47 0.99
C ALA A 183 -10.98 0.52 -0.38
N ALA A 184 -11.05 1.68 -1.03
CA ALA A 184 -10.20 2.05 -2.16
C ALA A 184 -9.17 3.08 -1.68
N PHE A 185 -7.89 2.82 -1.95
CA PHE A 185 -6.80 3.72 -1.61
C PHE A 185 -6.77 4.90 -2.58
N ILE A 186 -6.87 6.09 -2.05
CA ILE A 186 -6.78 7.35 -2.79
C ILE A 186 -5.68 8.22 -2.17
N ARG A 187 -4.65 8.55 -2.94
CA ARG A 187 -3.63 9.50 -2.50
C ARG A 187 -4.12 10.93 -2.69
N PRO A 188 -4.11 11.78 -1.63
CA PRO A 188 -4.55 13.17 -1.74
C PRO A 188 -3.49 14.02 -2.43
N MET A 189 -3.56 14.14 -3.73
CA MET A 189 -2.58 14.88 -4.51
C MET A 189 -3.15 15.47 -5.78
N PHE A 190 -2.37 16.37 -6.38
CA PHE A 190 -2.60 16.89 -7.71
C PHE A 190 -2.12 15.86 -8.74
N LEU A 191 -3.03 15.37 -9.57
CA LEU A 191 -2.75 14.35 -10.56
C LEU A 191 -3.23 14.81 -11.93
N GLU A 192 -2.42 14.67 -12.97
CA GLU A 192 -2.73 15.05 -14.34
C GLU A 192 -3.28 16.48 -14.47
N GLY A 193 -2.78 17.42 -13.66
CA GLY A 193 -3.23 18.81 -13.68
C GLY A 193 -4.53 19.07 -12.93
N HIS A 194 -5.05 18.12 -12.17
CA HIS A 194 -6.35 18.23 -11.50
C HIS A 194 -6.29 17.87 -10.01
N TYR A 195 -7.07 18.58 -9.19
CA TYR A 195 -7.40 18.18 -7.82
C TYR A 195 -8.59 17.22 -7.82
N PHE A 196 -8.77 16.46 -6.77
CA PHE A 196 -9.87 15.50 -6.62
C PHE A 196 -11.28 16.10 -6.67
N THR A 197 -11.41 17.40 -6.53
CA THR A 197 -12.66 18.13 -6.72
C THR A 197 -13.02 18.39 -8.19
N HIS A 198 -12.12 18.05 -9.12
CA HIS A 198 -12.36 18.25 -10.53
C HIS A 198 -13.36 17.22 -11.08
N PRO A 199 -14.34 17.64 -11.92
CA PRO A 199 -15.38 16.75 -12.43
C PRO A 199 -14.90 15.50 -13.18
N ILE A 200 -13.65 15.44 -13.62
CA ILE A 200 -13.05 14.25 -14.24
C ILE A 200 -13.12 13.03 -13.30
N TYR A 201 -13.13 13.25 -11.98
CA TYR A 201 -13.21 12.19 -10.99
C TYR A 201 -14.64 11.81 -10.59
N ASP A 202 -15.68 12.52 -11.07
CA ASP A 202 -17.07 12.25 -10.73
C ASP A 202 -17.48 10.79 -10.99
N PRO A 203 -17.05 10.12 -12.10
CA PRO A 203 -17.37 8.71 -12.32
C PRO A 203 -16.82 7.78 -11.23
N LEU A 204 -15.62 8.09 -10.70
CA LEU A 204 -15.02 7.33 -9.60
C LEU A 204 -15.82 7.52 -8.31
N TRP A 205 -16.18 8.75 -7.98
CA TRP A 205 -16.95 9.06 -6.76
C TRP A 205 -18.34 8.43 -6.82
N ALA A 206 -19.02 8.51 -7.95
CA ALA A 206 -20.31 7.87 -8.16
C ALA A 206 -20.25 6.34 -8.03
N GLU A 207 -19.16 5.70 -8.51
CA GLU A 207 -19.03 4.25 -8.40
C GLU A 207 -18.68 3.82 -6.96
N LEU A 208 -17.84 4.58 -6.24
CA LEU A 208 -17.58 4.34 -4.81
C LEU A 208 -18.86 4.39 -3.99
N GLU A 209 -19.69 5.42 -4.21
CA GLU A 209 -21.02 5.57 -3.56
C GLU A 209 -21.93 4.39 -3.89
N LYS A 210 -22.08 4.06 -5.17
CA LYS A 210 -22.93 2.96 -5.66
C LYS A 210 -22.50 1.60 -5.09
N LEU A 211 -21.22 1.34 -4.94
CA LEU A 211 -20.68 0.09 -4.39
C LEU A 211 -20.63 0.09 -2.86
N GLY A 212 -20.86 1.23 -2.20
CA GLY A 212 -20.68 1.37 -0.76
C GLY A 212 -19.23 1.15 -0.32
N THR A 213 -18.27 1.43 -1.20
CA THR A 213 -16.84 1.25 -0.91
C THR A 213 -16.28 2.48 -0.21
N THR A 214 -15.61 2.29 0.91
CA THR A 214 -14.97 3.38 1.65
C THR A 214 -13.83 4.00 0.82
N CYS A 215 -13.82 5.32 0.70
CA CYS A 215 -12.68 6.06 0.16
C CYS A 215 -11.63 6.24 1.28
N ALA A 216 -10.52 5.53 1.18
CA ALA A 216 -9.40 5.65 2.12
C ALA A 216 -8.39 6.66 1.59
N VAL A 217 -8.49 7.89 2.07
CA VAL A 217 -7.56 8.96 1.72
C VAL A 217 -6.32 8.85 2.61
N HIS A 218 -5.21 8.44 2.02
CA HIS A 218 -3.97 8.19 2.77
C HIS A 218 -2.75 8.82 2.07
N PRO A 219 -2.04 9.75 2.73
CA PRO A 219 -0.79 10.31 2.21
C PRO A 219 0.35 9.30 2.36
N ALA A 220 1.21 9.16 1.36
CA ALA A 220 2.44 8.37 1.50
C ALA A 220 3.51 9.12 2.32
N GLU A 221 3.48 10.46 2.33
CA GLU A 221 4.34 11.31 3.17
C GLU A 221 3.51 12.38 3.87
N ILE A 222 3.60 12.42 5.20
CA ILE A 222 3.01 13.52 5.98
C ILE A 222 3.95 14.75 5.85
N GLY A 223 3.44 15.84 5.31
CA GLY A 223 4.15 17.13 5.23
C GLY A 223 4.62 17.57 3.86
N ARG A 224 4.36 16.81 2.78
CA ARG A 224 4.62 17.23 1.40
C ARG A 224 3.39 17.41 0.53
N ALA A 225 2.21 17.41 1.12
CA ALA A 225 0.95 17.65 0.41
C ALA A 225 0.78 19.10 -0.10
N HIS A 226 1.79 19.96 0.06
CA HIS A 226 1.72 21.39 -0.25
C HIS A 226 2.80 21.87 -1.23
N VAL A 227 3.38 20.99 -2.06
CA VAL A 227 4.30 21.44 -3.11
C VAL A 227 3.82 20.97 -4.46
#